data_f2a10feeacdf66cf99b9664a216b0462
#
_entry.id   f2a10feeacdf66cf99b9664a216b0462
#
_cell.length_a   1.000
_cell.length_b   1.000
_cell.length_c   1.000
_cell.angle_alpha   90.00
_cell.angle_beta   90.00
_cell.angle_gamma   90.00
#
_symmetry.space_group_name_H-M   'P 1'
#
loop_
_entity.id
_entity.type
_entity.pdbx_description
1 polymer ?
#
loop_
_entity_poly.entity_id
_entity_poly.type
_entity_poly.pdbx_seq_one_letter_code
_entity_poly.pdbx_strand_id
1 'polypeptide(L)'
;MLPFNPNQTLVTGAFEGEVGILRASGVFPHLQVMGIGNLEAAVNLSEYLFRNKEINHIIFFGSCGAYEWSGIPIKSVVSPNLVFTKELAHALKLSKQIPESPDSYQFIPDKNFHPVRCNAPTTITLTELKIPPEDSWVNLDVENLELFGIAKVAAKFSLSVTAYLVVTNLVGPMGSADWTKNWKDLSHSLQNQFLQK
;
A
#
# COMPACT_ATOMS: atom_id res chain seq x y z
N MET A 1 1.45 23.92 -3.46
CA MET A 1 0.74 23.49 -4.69
C MET A 1 0.95 22.00 -4.83
N LEU A 2 -0.12 21.23 -4.93
CA LEU A 2 -0.02 19.76 -5.05
C LEU A 2 0.82 19.41 -6.29
N PRO A 3 1.73 18.41 -6.20
CA PRO A 3 2.64 18.07 -7.30
C PRO A 3 1.95 17.31 -8.45
N PHE A 4 0.63 17.23 -8.45
CA PHE A 4 -0.21 16.51 -9.41
C PHE A 4 -1.50 17.29 -9.72
N ASN A 5 -2.12 16.99 -10.86
CA ASN A 5 -3.42 17.56 -11.25
C ASN A 5 -4.57 16.82 -10.55
N PRO A 6 -5.33 17.44 -9.63
CA PRO A 6 -6.41 16.75 -8.92
C PRO A 6 -7.51 16.19 -9.83
N ASN A 7 -7.75 16.81 -10.99
CA ASN A 7 -8.75 16.36 -11.97
C ASN A 7 -8.31 15.13 -12.80
N GLN A 8 -7.04 14.72 -12.68
CA GLN A 8 -6.48 13.56 -13.36
C GLN A 8 -5.86 12.56 -12.38
N THR A 9 -6.10 12.78 -11.09
CA THR A 9 -5.53 11.94 -10.02
C THR A 9 -6.64 11.27 -9.23
N LEU A 10 -6.61 9.94 -9.20
CA LEU A 10 -7.43 9.16 -8.28
C LEU A 10 -6.74 9.08 -6.92
N VAL A 11 -7.41 9.55 -5.88
CA VAL A 11 -7.02 9.30 -4.48
C VAL A 11 -7.78 8.09 -3.97
N THR A 12 -7.10 7.14 -3.35
CA THR A 12 -7.70 5.89 -2.91
C THR A 12 -7.05 5.32 -1.64
N GLY A 13 -7.73 4.38 -1.03
CA GLY A 13 -7.30 3.53 0.08
C GLY A 13 -8.14 2.26 0.07
N ALA A 14 -7.88 1.34 0.98
CA ALA A 14 -8.64 0.09 1.06
C ALA A 14 -10.07 0.32 1.57
N PHE A 15 -10.24 1.18 2.56
CA PHE A 15 -11.55 1.45 3.17
C PHE A 15 -11.66 2.92 3.61
N GLU A 16 -12.87 3.35 3.99
CA GLU A 16 -13.17 4.75 4.29
C GLU A 16 -12.29 5.36 5.41
N GLY A 17 -11.86 4.56 6.37
CA GLY A 17 -10.98 5.04 7.45
C GLY A 17 -9.62 5.57 6.97
N GLU A 18 -9.15 5.14 5.81
CA GLU A 18 -7.87 5.56 5.23
C GLU A 18 -7.96 6.82 4.36
N VAL A 19 -9.18 7.24 3.98
CA VAL A 19 -9.38 8.37 3.05
C VAL A 19 -10.49 9.33 3.47
N GLY A 20 -11.23 9.07 4.55
CA GLY A 20 -12.43 9.83 4.94
C GLY A 20 -12.16 11.30 5.23
N ILE A 21 -11.01 11.65 5.81
CA ILE A 21 -10.62 13.06 6.05
C ILE A 21 -10.30 13.75 4.70
N LEU A 22 -9.63 13.05 3.78
CA LEU A 22 -9.37 13.57 2.44
C LEU A 22 -10.67 13.78 1.67
N ARG A 23 -11.64 12.86 1.80
CA ARG A 23 -12.98 12.99 1.20
C ARG A 23 -13.71 14.21 1.76
N ALA A 24 -13.70 14.38 3.07
CA ALA A 24 -14.37 15.49 3.75
C ALA A 24 -13.77 16.86 3.38
N SER A 25 -12.52 16.91 2.95
CA SER A 25 -11.86 18.14 2.51
C SER A 25 -12.42 18.71 1.20
N GLY A 26 -13.03 17.87 0.37
CA GLY A 26 -13.56 18.25 -0.94
C GLY A 26 -12.49 18.60 -2.00
N VAL A 27 -11.22 18.44 -1.70
CA VAL A 27 -10.09 18.80 -2.59
C VAL A 27 -9.95 17.86 -3.77
N PHE A 28 -10.36 16.57 -3.61
CA PHE A 28 -10.11 15.52 -4.58
C PHE A 28 -11.41 15.10 -5.28
N PRO A 29 -11.65 15.50 -6.54
CA PRO A 29 -12.86 15.12 -7.28
C PRO A 29 -12.93 13.62 -7.56
N HIS A 30 -11.78 12.96 -7.71
CA HIS A 30 -11.67 11.53 -7.90
C HIS A 30 -11.12 10.87 -6.62
N LEU A 31 -12.04 10.49 -5.71
CA LEU A 31 -11.70 9.78 -4.49
C LEU A 31 -12.64 8.59 -4.29
N GLN A 32 -12.09 7.37 -4.29
CA GLN A 32 -12.84 6.13 -4.17
C GLN A 32 -12.05 5.09 -3.39
N VAL A 33 -12.72 4.37 -2.47
CA VAL A 33 -12.11 3.20 -1.80
C VAL A 33 -12.11 2.00 -2.73
N MET A 34 -11.05 1.19 -2.67
CA MET A 34 -10.86 0.07 -3.60
C MET A 34 -11.08 -1.31 -2.99
N GLY A 35 -11.37 -1.39 -1.67
CA GLY A 35 -11.55 -2.66 -0.99
C GLY A 35 -10.25 -3.24 -0.42
N ILE A 36 -10.41 -4.21 0.48
CA ILE A 36 -9.30 -4.83 1.21
C ILE A 36 -8.75 -6.02 0.43
N GLY A 37 -7.43 -6.06 0.29
CA GLY A 37 -6.69 -7.11 -0.39
C GLY A 37 -6.51 -6.90 -1.89
N ASN A 38 -5.49 -7.52 -2.45
CA ASN A 38 -5.07 -7.34 -3.84
C ASN A 38 -6.17 -7.59 -4.86
N LEU A 39 -6.99 -8.63 -4.66
CA LEU A 39 -8.03 -9.02 -5.62
C LEU A 39 -9.16 -7.98 -5.67
N GLU A 40 -9.71 -7.63 -4.51
CA GLU A 40 -10.79 -6.63 -4.41
C GLU A 40 -10.33 -5.27 -4.93
N ALA A 41 -9.14 -4.83 -4.50
CA ALA A 41 -8.57 -3.58 -4.98
C ALA A 41 -8.36 -3.56 -6.49
N ALA A 42 -7.90 -4.66 -7.09
CA ALA A 42 -7.71 -4.75 -8.53
C ALA A 42 -9.04 -4.71 -9.32
N VAL A 43 -10.06 -5.42 -8.85
CA VAL A 43 -11.38 -5.45 -9.51
C VAL A 43 -12.02 -4.07 -9.48
N ASN A 44 -12.11 -3.44 -8.31
CA ASN A 44 -12.75 -2.14 -8.14
C ASN A 44 -11.99 -1.02 -8.87
N LEU A 45 -10.65 -1.05 -8.82
CA LEU A 45 -9.83 -0.10 -9.57
C LEU A 45 -10.02 -0.25 -11.09
N SER A 46 -10.08 -1.48 -11.59
CA SER A 46 -10.30 -1.74 -13.01
C SER A 46 -11.65 -1.17 -13.48
N GLU A 47 -12.72 -1.39 -12.70
CA GLU A 47 -14.04 -0.86 -12.98
C GLU A 47 -14.06 0.66 -12.95
N TYR A 48 -13.42 1.28 -11.96
CA TYR A 48 -13.34 2.73 -11.82
C TYR A 48 -12.62 3.36 -13.02
N LEU A 49 -11.44 2.86 -13.38
CA LEU A 49 -10.64 3.38 -14.50
C LEU A 49 -11.28 3.15 -15.86
N PHE A 50 -12.09 2.10 -16.00
CA PHE A 50 -12.86 1.91 -17.22
C PHE A 50 -13.85 3.05 -17.49
N ARG A 51 -14.41 3.64 -16.44
CA ARG A 51 -15.38 4.74 -16.50
C ARG A 51 -14.74 6.13 -16.47
N ASN A 52 -13.51 6.27 -15.95
CA ASN A 52 -12.81 7.55 -15.72
C ASN A 52 -11.48 7.56 -16.47
N LYS A 53 -11.54 7.80 -17.77
CA LYS A 53 -10.39 7.70 -18.69
C LYS A 53 -9.40 8.86 -18.56
N GLU A 54 -9.80 9.96 -17.93
CA GLU A 54 -8.99 11.14 -17.65
C GLU A 54 -7.92 10.90 -16.60
N ILE A 55 -8.06 9.84 -15.76
CA ILE A 55 -7.11 9.51 -14.72
C ILE A 55 -5.78 9.05 -15.33
N ASN A 56 -4.68 9.65 -14.89
CA ASN A 56 -3.31 9.30 -15.30
C ASN A 56 -2.37 9.05 -14.11
N HIS A 57 -2.82 9.34 -12.89
CA HIS A 57 -2.06 9.12 -11.67
C HIS A 57 -2.95 8.57 -10.54
N ILE A 58 -2.40 7.70 -9.72
CA ILE A 58 -3.08 7.14 -8.55
C ILE A 58 -2.28 7.52 -7.31
N ILE A 59 -2.95 7.99 -6.27
CA ILE A 59 -2.39 8.18 -4.94
C ILE A 59 -3.11 7.25 -3.98
N PHE A 60 -2.39 6.30 -3.43
CA PHE A 60 -2.90 5.35 -2.45
C PHE A 60 -2.51 5.78 -1.03
N PHE A 61 -3.47 5.81 -0.12
CA PHE A 61 -3.28 5.97 1.31
C PHE A 61 -3.62 4.67 2.00
N GLY A 62 -2.77 4.24 2.94
CA GLY A 62 -3.01 3.00 3.65
C GLY A 62 -2.16 2.82 4.90
N SER A 63 -2.41 1.72 5.56
CA SER A 63 -1.59 1.20 6.66
C SER A 63 -0.69 0.07 6.19
N CYS A 64 0.42 -0.16 6.91
CA CYS A 64 1.30 -1.29 6.67
C CYS A 64 1.87 -1.84 7.97
N GLY A 65 2.29 -3.10 7.95
CA GLY A 65 3.18 -3.68 8.95
C GLY A 65 4.64 -3.52 8.52
N ALA A 66 5.55 -3.23 9.45
CA ALA A 66 6.98 -3.24 9.18
C ALA A 66 7.56 -4.62 9.51
N TYR A 67 8.46 -5.13 8.67
CA TYR A 67 9.28 -6.29 9.02
C TYR A 67 10.30 -5.89 10.08
N GLU A 68 10.56 -6.75 11.07
CA GLU A 68 11.45 -6.44 12.19
C GLU A 68 12.86 -6.09 11.72
N TRP A 69 13.37 -6.78 10.71
CA TRP A 69 14.71 -6.53 10.13
C TRP A 69 14.84 -5.20 9.39
N SER A 70 13.73 -4.57 9.00
CA SER A 70 13.79 -3.26 8.34
C SER A 70 14.17 -2.13 9.30
N GLY A 71 13.96 -2.32 10.60
CA GLY A 71 14.23 -1.31 11.62
C GLY A 71 13.29 -0.10 11.55
N ILE A 72 12.24 -0.13 10.73
CA ILE A 72 11.30 1.00 10.58
C ILE A 72 10.32 1.00 11.76
N PRO A 73 10.28 2.07 12.57
CA PRO A 73 9.43 2.11 13.75
C PRO A 73 7.95 2.31 13.40
N ILE A 74 7.07 1.81 14.28
CA ILE A 74 5.64 2.11 14.25
C ILE A 74 5.45 3.64 14.29
N LYS A 75 4.43 4.16 13.61
CA LYS A 75 4.10 5.58 13.36
C LYS A 75 4.92 6.26 12.26
N SER A 76 5.95 5.60 11.70
CA SER A 76 6.63 6.13 10.52
C SER A 76 5.68 6.22 9.34
N VAL A 77 5.81 7.30 8.55
CA VAL A 77 5.19 7.39 7.23
C VAL A 77 6.25 7.06 6.20
N VAL A 78 5.92 6.16 5.29
CA VAL A 78 6.81 5.66 4.24
C VAL A 78 6.14 5.77 2.87
N SER A 79 6.96 5.82 1.81
CA SER A 79 6.47 5.87 0.44
C SER A 79 7.14 4.76 -0.38
N PRO A 80 6.41 3.71 -0.77
CA PRO A 80 6.95 2.62 -1.56
C PRO A 80 7.54 3.09 -2.90
N ASN A 81 8.72 2.57 -3.24
CA ASN A 81 9.33 2.73 -4.56
C ASN A 81 9.24 1.46 -5.39
N LEU A 82 9.08 0.30 -4.74
CA LEU A 82 8.97 -0.99 -5.39
C LEU A 82 8.00 -1.89 -4.61
N VAL A 83 7.12 -2.56 -5.34
CA VAL A 83 6.09 -3.43 -4.76
C VAL A 83 6.21 -4.83 -5.33
N PHE A 84 6.20 -5.83 -4.45
CA PHE A 84 6.26 -7.27 -4.75
C PHE A 84 5.00 -7.96 -4.27
N THR A 85 4.81 -9.22 -4.69
CA THR A 85 3.89 -10.16 -4.04
C THR A 85 4.64 -11.44 -3.73
N LYS A 86 4.99 -11.64 -2.47
CA LYS A 86 5.69 -12.82 -1.98
C LYS A 86 4.91 -13.46 -0.85
N GLU A 87 4.65 -14.75 -0.99
CA GLU A 87 3.89 -15.52 -0.02
C GLU A 87 4.81 -16.23 0.97
N LEU A 88 4.58 -16.03 2.27
CA LEU A 88 5.37 -16.66 3.32
C LEU A 88 5.31 -18.19 3.22
N ALA A 89 4.14 -18.75 2.91
CA ALA A 89 3.97 -20.19 2.73
C ALA A 89 4.89 -20.76 1.63
N HIS A 90 5.19 -19.96 0.59
CA HIS A 90 6.15 -20.35 -0.44
C HIS A 90 7.59 -20.31 0.09
N ALA A 91 7.98 -19.22 0.75
CA ALA A 91 9.31 -19.08 1.33
C ALA A 91 9.63 -20.19 2.36
N LEU A 92 8.62 -20.62 3.12
CA LEU A 92 8.70 -21.75 4.07
C LEU A 92 8.53 -23.12 3.42
N LYS A 93 8.42 -23.21 2.08
CA LYS A 93 8.24 -24.45 1.32
C LYS A 93 6.94 -25.24 1.68
N LEU A 94 5.93 -24.54 2.19
CA LEU A 94 4.62 -25.12 2.51
C LEU A 94 3.66 -25.09 1.31
N SER A 95 3.95 -24.24 0.33
CA SER A 95 3.20 -24.12 -0.91
C SER A 95 4.12 -23.73 -2.07
N LYS A 96 3.58 -23.73 -3.29
CA LYS A 96 4.27 -23.18 -4.46
C LYS A 96 3.51 -21.98 -4.95
N GLN A 97 4.12 -20.79 -4.85
CA GLN A 97 3.55 -19.58 -5.41
C GLN A 97 3.49 -19.66 -6.94
N ILE A 98 2.37 -19.24 -7.51
CA ILE A 98 2.24 -19.09 -8.96
C ILE A 98 3.07 -17.85 -9.36
N PRO A 99 3.97 -17.97 -10.35
CA PRO A 99 4.76 -16.82 -10.79
C PRO A 99 3.88 -15.69 -11.32
N GLU A 100 4.13 -14.48 -10.84
CA GLU A 100 3.56 -13.26 -11.40
C GLU A 100 4.46 -12.70 -12.51
N SER A 101 3.84 -12.04 -13.48
CA SER A 101 4.59 -11.40 -14.57
C SER A 101 4.00 -9.99 -14.83
N PRO A 102 4.78 -8.95 -14.56
CA PRO A 102 6.06 -8.94 -13.84
C PRO A 102 5.90 -9.34 -12.37
N ASP A 103 7.01 -9.68 -11.71
CA ASP A 103 7.07 -10.06 -10.29
C ASP A 103 7.08 -8.87 -9.34
N SER A 104 7.30 -7.67 -9.88
CA SER A 104 7.36 -6.41 -9.15
C SER A 104 6.95 -5.22 -10.01
N TYR A 105 6.53 -4.14 -9.35
CA TYR A 105 6.14 -2.88 -9.98
C TYR A 105 6.83 -1.69 -9.33
N GLN A 106 7.27 -0.73 -10.15
CA GLN A 106 7.85 0.54 -9.67
C GLN A 106 6.75 1.55 -9.37
N PHE A 107 6.90 2.26 -8.24
CA PHE A 107 6.11 3.40 -7.83
C PHE A 107 6.94 4.68 -7.86
N ILE A 108 6.30 5.82 -7.87
CA ILE A 108 6.95 7.12 -7.73
C ILE A 108 6.90 7.52 -6.25
N PRO A 109 8.00 7.35 -5.48
CA PRO A 109 7.99 7.71 -4.08
C PRO A 109 7.99 9.23 -3.88
N ASP A 110 7.32 9.72 -2.85
CA ASP A 110 7.45 11.12 -2.42
C ASP A 110 8.80 11.31 -1.70
N LYS A 111 9.59 12.28 -2.17
CA LYS A 111 10.94 12.59 -1.66
C LYS A 111 10.99 12.99 -0.18
N ASN A 112 9.87 13.41 0.38
CA ASN A 112 9.77 13.83 1.78
C ASN A 112 9.61 12.65 2.74
N PHE A 113 9.44 11.43 2.24
CA PHE A 113 9.25 10.23 3.04
C PHE A 113 10.30 9.18 2.72
N HIS A 114 10.54 8.31 3.69
CA HIS A 114 11.47 7.20 3.51
C HIS A 114 10.99 6.25 2.41
N PRO A 115 11.78 6.04 1.34
CA PRO A 115 11.42 5.08 0.30
C PRO A 115 11.58 3.66 0.83
N VAL A 116 10.59 2.79 0.53
CA VAL A 116 10.56 1.40 1.01
C VAL A 116 10.23 0.41 -0.10
N ARG A 117 10.64 -0.83 0.09
CA ARG A 117 10.23 -1.98 -0.72
C ARG A 117 9.09 -2.69 0.00
N CYS A 118 7.93 -2.69 -0.63
CA CYS A 118 6.70 -3.22 -0.05
C CYS A 118 6.43 -4.63 -0.56
N ASN A 119 6.17 -5.56 0.34
CA ASN A 119 5.52 -6.83 0.01
C ASN A 119 4.01 -6.65 0.08
N ALA A 120 3.27 -7.17 -0.88
CA ALA A 120 1.82 -7.18 -0.86
C ALA A 120 1.31 -8.62 -1.10
N PRO A 121 1.37 -9.47 -0.06
CA PRO A 121 0.88 -10.85 -0.13
C PRO A 121 -0.65 -10.91 -0.19
N THR A 122 -1.19 -12.09 -0.47
CA THR A 122 -2.64 -12.33 -0.45
C THR A 122 -3.19 -12.62 0.94
N THR A 123 -2.31 -12.82 1.93
CA THR A 123 -2.66 -13.20 3.30
C THR A 123 -1.86 -12.38 4.32
N ILE A 124 -2.46 -12.16 5.50
CA ILE A 124 -1.78 -11.49 6.61
C ILE A 124 -0.76 -12.45 7.23
N THR A 125 0.47 -11.98 7.40
CA THR A 125 1.53 -12.74 8.06
C THR A 125 1.37 -12.69 9.58
N LEU A 126 1.07 -13.85 10.19
CA LEU A 126 0.88 -14.00 11.65
C LEU A 126 2.02 -14.74 12.35
N THR A 127 3.02 -15.19 11.60
CA THR A 127 4.19 -15.89 12.14
C THR A 127 5.25 -14.89 12.59
N GLU A 128 5.92 -15.18 13.70
CA GLU A 128 7.08 -14.39 14.13
C GLU A 128 8.21 -14.52 13.10
N LEU A 129 8.65 -13.38 12.58
CA LEU A 129 9.70 -13.27 11.57
C LEU A 129 10.76 -12.27 12.04
N LYS A 130 11.78 -12.75 12.76
CA LYS A 130 12.92 -11.92 13.22
C LYS A 130 13.97 -11.71 12.14
N ILE A 131 14.07 -12.65 11.23
CA ILE A 131 15.00 -12.64 10.10
C ILE A 131 14.24 -12.97 8.82
N PRO A 132 14.73 -12.51 7.66
CA PRO A 132 14.14 -12.88 6.38
C PRO A 132 14.09 -14.41 6.18
N PRO A 133 12.95 -14.97 5.73
CA PRO A 133 12.82 -16.42 5.55
C PRO A 133 13.66 -16.97 4.38
N GLU A 134 14.08 -16.12 3.47
CA GLU A 134 14.98 -16.42 2.34
C GLU A 134 15.64 -15.13 1.82
N ASP A 135 16.72 -15.27 1.03
CA ASP A 135 17.50 -14.14 0.51
C ASP A 135 16.66 -13.12 -0.27
N SER A 136 15.62 -13.58 -0.95
CA SER A 136 14.76 -12.70 -1.74
C SER A 136 13.89 -11.76 -0.89
N TRP A 137 13.84 -11.97 0.44
CA TRP A 137 13.09 -11.14 1.40
C TRP A 137 13.96 -10.11 2.13
N VAL A 138 15.28 -10.22 2.06
CA VAL A 138 16.24 -9.36 2.81
C VAL A 138 15.98 -7.87 2.62
N ASN A 139 15.53 -7.49 1.45
CA ASN A 139 15.29 -6.08 1.09
C ASN A 139 13.82 -5.67 1.16
N LEU A 140 12.94 -6.49 1.73
CA LEU A 140 11.55 -6.10 1.97
C LEU A 140 11.46 -5.37 3.31
N ASP A 141 10.80 -4.21 3.31
CA ASP A 141 10.74 -3.32 4.46
C ASP A 141 9.39 -3.39 5.16
N VAL A 142 8.29 -3.43 4.39
CA VAL A 142 6.93 -3.35 4.90
C VAL A 142 6.00 -4.32 4.17
N GLU A 143 4.84 -4.62 4.80
CA GLU A 143 3.77 -5.44 4.24
C GLU A 143 2.46 -4.63 4.18
N ASN A 144 1.82 -4.61 3.00
CA ASN A 144 0.49 -4.07 2.76
C ASN A 144 -0.27 -5.03 1.83
N LEU A 145 -1.58 -5.11 1.91
CA LEU A 145 -2.36 -6.17 1.24
C LEU A 145 -2.93 -5.78 -0.13
N GLU A 146 -2.86 -4.51 -0.55
CA GLU A 146 -3.54 -3.98 -1.73
C GLU A 146 -2.62 -3.57 -2.87
N LEU A 147 -1.39 -3.12 -2.54
CA LEU A 147 -0.54 -2.39 -3.47
C LEU A 147 -0.13 -3.18 -4.70
N PHE A 148 -0.01 -4.51 -4.64
CA PHE A 148 0.33 -5.29 -5.84
C PHE A 148 -0.86 -5.34 -6.81
N GLY A 149 -2.09 -5.49 -6.30
CA GLY A 149 -3.31 -5.41 -7.10
C GLY A 149 -3.48 -4.05 -7.77
N ILE A 150 -3.29 -2.97 -7.00
CA ILE A 150 -3.28 -1.59 -7.53
C ILE A 150 -2.23 -1.41 -8.61
N ALA A 151 -1.00 -1.85 -8.36
CA ALA A 151 0.12 -1.74 -9.29
C ALA A 151 -0.13 -2.48 -10.61
N LYS A 152 -0.64 -3.70 -10.53
CA LYS A 152 -0.93 -4.54 -11.70
C LYS A 152 -1.97 -3.90 -12.61
N VAL A 153 -3.02 -3.33 -12.04
CA VAL A 153 -4.05 -2.60 -12.79
C VAL A 153 -3.50 -1.29 -13.34
N ALA A 154 -2.80 -0.50 -12.53
CA ALA A 154 -2.21 0.76 -12.98
C ALA A 154 -1.26 0.55 -14.17
N ALA A 155 -0.40 -0.48 -14.13
CA ALA A 155 0.48 -0.84 -15.25
C ALA A 155 -0.31 -1.16 -16.53
N LYS A 156 -1.44 -1.88 -16.40
CA LYS A 156 -2.30 -2.22 -17.55
C LYS A 156 -2.96 -0.99 -18.20
N PHE A 157 -3.22 0.04 -17.41
CA PHE A 157 -3.77 1.33 -17.86
C PHE A 157 -2.70 2.38 -18.14
N SER A 158 -1.40 2.04 -18.01
CA SER A 158 -0.25 2.95 -18.20
C SER A 158 -0.27 4.15 -17.25
N LEU A 159 -0.70 3.95 -16.00
CA LEU A 159 -0.80 4.97 -14.96
C LEU A 159 0.41 4.93 -14.04
N SER A 160 0.80 6.10 -13.52
CA SER A 160 1.76 6.20 -12.43
C SER A 160 1.07 6.03 -11.06
N VAL A 161 1.80 5.51 -10.08
CA VAL A 161 1.30 5.32 -8.72
C VAL A 161 2.28 5.92 -7.71
N THR A 162 1.74 6.66 -6.74
CA THR A 162 2.41 7.05 -5.50
C THR A 162 1.62 6.48 -4.34
N ALA A 163 2.29 5.96 -3.32
CA ALA A 163 1.61 5.50 -2.12
C ALA A 163 2.19 6.13 -0.86
N TYR A 164 1.33 6.40 0.09
CA TYR A 164 1.65 6.86 1.43
C TYR A 164 1.14 5.82 2.42
N LEU A 165 2.05 5.16 3.10
CA LEU A 165 1.73 4.15 4.10
C LEU A 165 2.16 4.62 5.48
N VAL A 166 1.31 4.43 6.48
CA VAL A 166 1.70 4.59 7.88
C VAL A 166 1.93 3.23 8.51
N VAL A 167 3.07 3.06 9.17
CA VAL A 167 3.40 1.83 9.88
C VAL A 167 2.58 1.73 11.16
N THR A 168 1.64 0.80 11.20
CA THR A 168 0.71 0.60 12.32
C THR A 168 1.14 -0.49 13.28
N ASN A 169 1.96 -1.44 12.82
CA ASN A 169 2.36 -2.64 13.56
C ASN A 169 3.67 -3.22 13.02
N LEU A 170 4.26 -4.12 13.76
CA LEU A 170 5.23 -5.06 13.19
C LEU A 170 4.49 -6.24 12.55
N VAL A 171 5.06 -6.79 11.49
CA VAL A 171 4.58 -8.02 10.86
C VAL A 171 4.82 -9.18 11.82
N GLY A 172 3.78 -9.96 12.12
CA GLY A 172 3.89 -11.09 13.02
C GLY A 172 2.63 -11.36 13.85
N PRO A 173 2.74 -12.16 14.91
CA PRO A 173 1.59 -12.70 15.66
C PRO A 173 0.73 -11.61 16.33
N MET A 174 1.31 -10.47 16.67
CA MET A 174 0.58 -9.33 17.27
C MET A 174 0.08 -8.33 16.24
N GLY A 175 0.41 -8.49 14.96
CA GLY A 175 0.16 -7.53 13.90
C GLY A 175 -1.29 -7.07 13.82
N SER A 176 -2.25 -7.99 13.84
CA SER A 176 -3.69 -7.65 13.78
C SER A 176 -4.19 -6.90 15.02
N ALA A 177 -3.70 -7.26 16.22
CA ALA A 177 -4.06 -6.59 17.47
C ALA A 177 -3.50 -5.16 17.52
N ASP A 178 -2.23 -5.00 17.14
CA ASP A 178 -1.56 -3.71 17.09
C ASP A 178 -2.17 -2.82 15.99
N TRP A 179 -2.49 -3.38 14.83
CA TRP A 179 -3.22 -2.67 13.77
C TRP A 179 -4.55 -2.14 14.31
N THR A 180 -5.37 -2.99 14.93
CA THR A 180 -6.68 -2.61 15.48
C THR A 180 -6.57 -1.44 16.46
N LYS A 181 -5.51 -1.41 17.27
CA LYS A 181 -5.25 -0.36 18.25
C LYS A 181 -4.81 0.96 17.61
N ASN A 182 -4.01 0.90 16.55
CA ASN A 182 -3.26 2.06 16.06
C ASN A 182 -3.81 2.66 14.76
N TRP A 183 -4.49 1.87 13.92
CA TRP A 183 -4.80 2.26 12.54
C TRP A 183 -5.56 3.58 12.44
N LYS A 184 -6.55 3.79 13.30
CA LYS A 184 -7.44 4.94 13.21
C LYS A 184 -6.68 6.26 13.40
N ASP A 185 -5.97 6.38 14.52
CA ASP A 185 -5.26 7.61 14.85
C ASP A 185 -4.11 7.88 13.86
N LEU A 186 -3.42 6.83 13.43
CA LEU A 186 -2.30 6.96 12.50
C LEU A 186 -2.77 7.26 11.08
N SER A 187 -3.85 6.64 10.59
CA SER A 187 -4.45 6.99 9.30
C SER A 187 -4.97 8.43 9.28
N HIS A 188 -5.62 8.87 10.36
CA HIS A 188 -6.07 10.26 10.48
C HIS A 188 -4.90 11.25 10.48
N SER A 189 -3.82 10.92 11.20
CA SER A 189 -2.60 11.74 11.23
C SER A 189 -1.97 11.86 9.83
N LEU A 190 -1.87 10.75 9.11
CA LEU A 190 -1.35 10.71 7.73
C LEU A 190 -2.15 11.62 6.79
N GLN A 191 -3.49 11.49 6.80
CA GLN A 191 -4.37 12.29 5.95
C GLN A 191 -4.26 13.79 6.27
N ASN A 192 -4.24 14.15 7.55
CA ASN A 192 -4.08 15.55 7.98
C ASN A 192 -2.71 16.11 7.57
N GLN A 193 -1.64 15.35 7.73
CA GLN A 193 -0.30 15.76 7.30
C GLN A 193 -0.24 16.02 5.78
N PHE A 194 -0.97 15.24 5.01
CA PHE A 194 -1.02 15.41 3.55
C PHE A 194 -1.78 16.67 3.14
N LEU A 195 -2.89 17.02 3.81
CA LEU A 195 -3.68 18.21 3.53
C LEU A 195 -2.97 19.53 3.91
N GLN A 196 -1.93 19.47 4.75
CA GLN A 196 -1.16 20.65 5.18
C GLN A 196 -0.01 21.00 4.21
N LYS A 197 0.26 20.18 3.21
CA LYS A 197 1.27 20.41 2.16
C LYS A 197 0.71 21.23 1.00
#